data_803b05e92909dddfa8875bad411cdf23
#
_entry.id   803b05e92909dddfa8875bad411cdf23
#
_cell.length_a   1.000
_cell.length_b   1.000
_cell.length_c   1.000
_cell.angle_alpha   90.00
_cell.angle_beta   90.00
_cell.angle_gamma   90.00
#
_symmetry.space_group_name_H-M   'P 1'
#
loop_
_entity.id
_entity.type
_entity.pdbx_description
1 polymer ?
#
loop_
_entity_poly.entity_id
_entity_poly.type
_entity_poly.pdbx_seq_one_letter_code
_entity_poly.pdbx_strand_id
1 'polypeptide(L)'
;MPASAPDYGALAARVRELAREFGFQRCGITGVELGDDEAYLRDWLAQGLYGSMDWMARHGDLRARPDELHPGTVRVISVGLDYGRDSDEAWATLDDSERAYVARYALGRDYHKLMRQRLQRLADRIAEVVGPFGHRVFVDSAPVLERALARNAGLGWIGKHTCLIDKDGGSFFFLGEIYVDLPLPIDEPASAHCGTCRRCIDICPTQAIVAPYR
;
A
#
# COMPACT_ATOMS: atom_id res chain seq x y z
N MET A 1 38.27 -10.01 -11.21
CA MET A 1 37.22 -10.98 -11.50
C MET A 1 35.92 -10.21 -11.56
N PRO A 2 35.04 -10.34 -12.56
CA PRO A 2 33.74 -9.73 -12.51
C PRO A 2 33.00 -10.26 -11.29
N ALA A 3 32.42 -9.38 -10.47
CA ALA A 3 31.56 -9.79 -9.38
C ALA A 3 30.41 -10.63 -9.95
N SER A 4 30.14 -11.80 -9.37
CA SER A 4 28.97 -12.59 -9.78
C SER A 4 27.72 -11.74 -9.65
N ALA A 5 26.80 -11.86 -10.61
CA ALA A 5 25.52 -11.16 -10.51
C ALA A 5 24.86 -11.50 -9.16
N PRO A 6 24.22 -10.52 -8.48
CA PRO A 6 23.55 -10.75 -7.21
C PRO A 6 22.49 -11.85 -7.33
N ASP A 7 22.40 -12.72 -6.35
CA ASP A 7 21.25 -13.62 -6.22
C ASP A 7 20.03 -12.82 -5.77
N TYR A 8 19.20 -12.42 -6.72
CA TYR A 8 18.00 -11.62 -6.44
C TYR A 8 16.93 -12.39 -5.65
N GLY A 9 16.95 -13.73 -5.66
CA GLY A 9 16.08 -14.55 -4.82
C GLY A 9 16.48 -14.45 -3.35
N ALA A 10 17.76 -14.63 -3.05
CA ALA A 10 18.29 -14.44 -1.70
C ALA A 10 18.13 -12.99 -1.24
N LEU A 11 18.31 -12.01 -2.13
CA LEU A 11 18.10 -10.61 -1.82
C LEU A 11 16.63 -10.32 -1.47
N ALA A 12 15.66 -10.85 -2.22
CA ALA A 12 14.24 -10.66 -1.93
C ALA A 12 13.85 -11.24 -0.55
N ALA A 13 14.41 -12.41 -0.19
CA ALA A 13 14.23 -12.96 1.15
C ALA A 13 14.80 -12.01 2.23
N ARG A 14 16.00 -11.49 2.01
CA ARG A 14 16.65 -10.53 2.93
C ARG A 14 15.87 -9.21 3.05
N VAL A 15 15.30 -8.70 1.97
CA VAL A 15 14.43 -7.51 1.98
C VAL A 15 13.23 -7.72 2.92
N ARG A 16 12.59 -8.89 2.88
CA ARG A 16 11.45 -9.20 3.78
C ARG A 16 11.86 -9.30 5.25
N GLU A 17 13.06 -9.84 5.54
CA GLU A 17 13.61 -9.86 6.89
C GLU A 17 13.88 -8.43 7.39
N LEU A 18 14.57 -7.61 6.60
CA LEU A 18 14.85 -6.22 6.92
C LEU A 18 13.55 -5.42 7.13
N ALA A 19 12.53 -5.63 6.30
CA ALA A 19 11.23 -4.99 6.50
C ALA A 19 10.63 -5.31 7.87
N ARG A 20 10.72 -6.57 8.34
CA ARG A 20 10.28 -6.97 9.69
C ARG A 20 11.12 -6.30 10.79
N GLU A 21 12.45 -6.19 10.60
CA GLU A 21 13.33 -5.48 11.54
C GLU A 21 12.92 -4.00 11.73
N PHE A 22 12.42 -3.36 10.66
CA PHE A 22 11.87 -2.00 10.69
C PHE A 22 10.40 -1.93 11.12
N GLY A 23 9.81 -3.06 11.54
CA GLY A 23 8.49 -3.14 12.12
C GLY A 23 7.35 -3.18 11.10
N PHE A 24 7.62 -3.51 9.84
CA PHE A 24 6.58 -3.79 8.85
C PHE A 24 6.10 -5.24 9.00
N GLN A 25 4.80 -5.44 9.16
CA GLN A 25 4.20 -6.77 9.30
C GLN A 25 4.02 -7.46 7.94
N ARG A 26 3.97 -6.66 6.86
CA ARG A 26 3.80 -7.14 5.48
C ARG A 26 4.87 -6.55 4.59
N CYS A 27 5.38 -7.37 3.69
CA CYS A 27 6.34 -6.95 2.66
C CYS A 27 6.22 -7.89 1.47
N GLY A 28 6.02 -7.33 0.30
CA GLY A 28 5.99 -8.05 -0.96
C GLY A 28 6.55 -7.23 -2.11
N ILE A 29 6.77 -7.88 -3.24
CA ILE A 29 7.44 -7.30 -4.41
C ILE A 29 6.54 -7.48 -5.62
N THR A 30 6.32 -6.40 -6.38
CA THR A 30 5.56 -6.44 -7.63
C THR A 30 6.31 -5.78 -8.77
N GLY A 31 5.83 -6.00 -9.99
CA GLY A 31 6.23 -5.24 -11.18
C GLY A 31 5.64 -3.84 -11.19
N VAL A 32 5.84 -3.15 -12.30
CA VAL A 32 5.34 -1.78 -12.53
C VAL A 32 4.01 -1.75 -13.32
N GLU A 33 3.58 -2.89 -13.83
CA GLU A 33 2.40 -2.99 -14.68
C GLU A 33 1.10 -2.98 -13.86
N LEU A 34 0.24 -2.00 -14.12
CA LEU A 34 -1.05 -1.82 -13.44
C LEU A 34 -2.24 -1.78 -14.41
N GLY A 35 -2.10 -2.31 -15.61
CA GLY A 35 -3.04 -2.30 -16.72
C GLY A 35 -4.53 -2.06 -16.43
N ASP A 36 -5.20 -3.03 -15.79
CA ASP A 36 -6.64 -2.92 -15.48
C ASP A 36 -6.92 -1.82 -14.44
N ASP A 37 -6.01 -1.58 -13.49
CA ASP A 37 -6.16 -0.52 -12.49
C ASP A 37 -5.99 0.87 -13.10
N GLU A 38 -5.15 1.01 -14.13
CA GLU A 38 -5.03 2.25 -14.90
C GLU A 38 -6.33 2.54 -15.66
N ALA A 39 -6.89 1.54 -16.33
CA ALA A 39 -8.17 1.68 -17.03
C ALA A 39 -9.30 2.06 -16.06
N TYR A 40 -9.36 1.41 -14.88
CA TYR A 40 -10.31 1.74 -13.83
C TYR A 40 -10.14 3.17 -13.31
N LEU A 41 -8.90 3.61 -13.08
CA LEU A 41 -8.60 4.98 -12.64
C LEU A 41 -9.10 6.01 -13.66
N ARG A 42 -8.84 5.79 -14.95
CA ARG A 42 -9.29 6.69 -16.04
C ARG A 42 -10.81 6.81 -16.06
N ASP A 43 -11.51 5.67 -15.99
CA ASP A 43 -12.98 5.65 -15.96
C ASP A 43 -13.53 6.37 -14.71
N TRP A 44 -12.94 6.13 -13.54
CA TRP A 44 -13.31 6.78 -12.29
C TRP A 44 -13.09 8.30 -12.34
N LEU A 45 -11.99 8.76 -12.92
CA LEU A 45 -11.70 10.17 -13.14
C LEU A 45 -12.68 10.81 -14.15
N ALA A 46 -12.95 10.11 -15.26
CA ALA A 46 -13.88 10.61 -16.29
C ALA A 46 -15.30 10.77 -15.75
N GLN A 47 -15.74 9.94 -14.82
CA GLN A 47 -17.04 10.03 -14.15
C GLN A 47 -17.08 11.11 -13.04
N GLY A 48 -15.97 11.77 -12.72
CA GLY A 48 -15.91 12.79 -11.65
C GLY A 48 -16.14 12.23 -10.24
N LEU A 49 -15.90 10.94 -10.02
CA LEU A 49 -16.16 10.26 -8.74
C LEU A 49 -15.24 10.70 -7.59
N TYR A 50 -14.27 11.55 -7.88
CA TYR A 50 -13.36 12.13 -6.89
C TYR A 50 -13.96 13.31 -6.12
N GLY A 51 -15.18 13.78 -6.46
CA GLY A 51 -15.85 14.88 -5.77
C GLY A 51 -15.01 16.17 -5.78
N SER A 52 -14.75 16.73 -4.60
CA SER A 52 -13.92 17.93 -4.45
C SER A 52 -12.41 17.68 -4.38
N MET A 53 -11.96 16.42 -4.58
CA MET A 53 -10.55 16.06 -4.53
C MET A 53 -9.86 16.28 -5.89
N ASP A 54 -9.85 17.50 -6.40
CA ASP A 54 -9.28 17.84 -7.72
C ASP A 54 -7.82 17.42 -7.89
N TRP A 55 -7.07 17.27 -6.78
CA TRP A 55 -5.72 16.76 -6.77
C TRP A 55 -5.60 15.31 -7.29
N MET A 56 -6.69 14.54 -7.27
CA MET A 56 -6.70 13.19 -7.86
C MET A 56 -6.49 13.22 -9.37
N ALA A 57 -7.05 14.21 -10.06
CA ALA A 57 -6.91 14.38 -11.51
C ALA A 57 -5.57 14.99 -11.95
N ARG A 58 -4.88 15.74 -11.07
CA ARG A 58 -3.67 16.52 -11.42
C ARG A 58 -2.53 15.70 -12.01
N HIS A 59 -2.38 14.46 -11.60
CA HIS A 59 -1.28 13.59 -12.02
C HIS A 59 -1.69 12.59 -13.11
N GLY A 60 -2.99 12.53 -13.44
CA GLY A 60 -3.51 11.66 -14.48
C GLY A 60 -2.97 10.22 -14.37
N ASP A 61 -2.49 9.72 -15.49
CA ASP A 61 -2.00 8.34 -15.62
C ASP A 61 -0.72 8.04 -14.82
N LEU A 62 0.06 9.05 -14.42
CA LEU A 62 1.29 8.85 -13.63
C LEU A 62 1.05 8.06 -12.34
N ARG A 63 -0.19 8.11 -11.80
CA ARG A 63 -0.57 7.31 -10.61
C ARG A 63 -0.47 5.81 -10.85
N ALA A 64 -0.70 5.38 -12.08
CA ALA A 64 -0.70 3.98 -12.48
C ALA A 64 0.58 3.56 -13.20
N ARG A 65 1.56 4.46 -13.33
CA ARG A 65 2.79 4.24 -14.09
C ARG A 65 4.03 4.50 -13.24
N PRO A 66 4.41 3.54 -12.39
CA PRO A 66 5.56 3.65 -11.50
C PRO A 66 6.87 4.02 -12.20
N ASP A 67 7.11 3.46 -13.38
CA ASP A 67 8.31 3.67 -14.20
C ASP A 67 8.35 5.06 -14.87
N GLU A 68 7.20 5.67 -15.16
CA GLU A 68 7.12 7.06 -15.59
C GLU A 68 7.22 8.05 -14.41
N LEU A 69 6.59 7.71 -13.25
CA LEU A 69 6.66 8.53 -12.04
C LEU A 69 8.09 8.62 -11.48
N HIS A 70 8.83 7.54 -11.56
CA HIS A 70 10.25 7.47 -11.20
C HIS A 70 11.02 6.65 -12.26
N PRO A 71 11.61 7.33 -13.25
CA PRO A 71 12.33 6.66 -14.34
C PRO A 71 13.41 5.70 -13.85
N GLY A 72 13.49 4.55 -14.48
CA GLY A 72 14.40 3.47 -14.10
C GLY A 72 13.81 2.45 -13.12
N THR A 73 12.60 2.69 -12.60
CA THR A 73 11.93 1.71 -11.75
C THR A 73 11.57 0.45 -12.53
N VAL A 74 11.98 -0.71 -12.03
CA VAL A 74 11.63 -2.02 -12.61
C VAL A 74 10.83 -2.89 -11.65
N ARG A 75 10.87 -2.59 -10.33
CA ARG A 75 10.10 -3.28 -9.28
C ARG A 75 9.63 -2.29 -8.22
N VAL A 76 8.59 -2.71 -7.52
CA VAL A 76 8.06 -2.01 -6.35
C VAL A 76 8.05 -2.96 -5.17
N ILE A 77 8.72 -2.56 -4.09
CA ILE A 77 8.63 -3.21 -2.78
C ILE A 77 7.48 -2.51 -2.05
N SER A 78 6.38 -3.23 -1.80
CA SER A 78 5.24 -2.71 -1.04
C SER A 78 5.27 -3.26 0.37
N VAL A 79 4.98 -2.41 1.36
CA VAL A 79 4.99 -2.79 2.78
C VAL A 79 3.71 -2.36 3.48
N GLY A 80 3.37 -3.08 4.56
CA GLY A 80 2.25 -2.75 5.43
C GLY A 80 2.69 -2.60 6.88
N LEU A 81 2.28 -1.51 7.53
CA LEU A 81 2.53 -1.20 8.94
C LEU A 81 1.21 -1.13 9.71
N ASP A 82 0.98 -2.06 10.64
CA ASP A 82 -0.23 -2.06 11.47
C ASP A 82 -0.27 -0.84 12.41
N TYR A 83 -1.47 -0.24 12.54
CA TYR A 83 -1.72 0.86 13.49
C TYR A 83 -2.68 0.48 14.63
N GLY A 84 -2.79 -0.83 14.91
CA GLY A 84 -3.51 -1.36 16.05
C GLY A 84 -4.96 -1.75 15.79
N ARG A 85 -5.45 -2.70 16.59
CA ARG A 85 -6.79 -3.31 16.46
C ARG A 85 -7.60 -3.28 17.74
N ASP A 86 -7.13 -2.63 18.80
CA ASP A 86 -7.88 -2.61 20.04
C ASP A 86 -9.25 -1.98 19.84
N SER A 87 -10.31 -2.81 19.98
CA SER A 87 -11.69 -2.40 19.75
C SER A 87 -12.37 -1.94 21.03
N ASP A 88 -11.95 -2.42 22.18
CA ASP A 88 -12.69 -2.21 23.44
C ASP A 88 -12.64 -0.74 23.88
N GLU A 89 -11.46 -0.12 23.84
CA GLU A 89 -11.31 1.32 24.10
C GLU A 89 -12.04 2.18 23.06
N ALA A 90 -12.08 1.74 21.79
CA ALA A 90 -12.79 2.45 20.73
C ALA A 90 -14.30 2.50 20.97
N TRP A 91 -14.91 1.35 21.35
CA TRP A 91 -16.32 1.29 21.66
C TRP A 91 -16.65 2.10 22.93
N ALA A 92 -15.86 1.98 23.97
CA ALA A 92 -16.03 2.78 25.19
C ALA A 92 -15.96 4.29 24.92
N THR A 93 -15.07 4.72 24.00
CA THR A 93 -14.98 6.14 23.62
C THR A 93 -16.16 6.59 22.76
N LEU A 94 -16.67 5.72 21.86
CA LEU A 94 -17.84 6.03 21.04
C LEU A 94 -19.14 6.13 21.86
N ASP A 95 -19.24 5.38 22.95
CA ASP A 95 -20.39 5.38 23.86
C ASP A 95 -20.37 6.55 24.86
N ASP A 96 -19.22 7.25 24.98
CA ASP A 96 -19.05 8.38 25.91
C ASP A 96 -19.39 9.72 25.22
N SER A 97 -20.50 10.33 25.58
CA SER A 97 -20.96 11.60 25.01
C SER A 97 -20.06 12.81 25.31
N GLU A 98 -19.17 12.70 26.30
CA GLU A 98 -18.24 13.77 26.69
C GLU A 98 -16.88 13.69 25.96
N ARG A 99 -16.68 12.67 25.16
CA ARG A 99 -15.41 12.41 24.46
C ARG A 99 -15.60 12.40 22.94
N ALA A 100 -14.63 13.01 22.22
CA ALA A 100 -14.56 12.90 20.78
C ALA A 100 -13.81 11.63 20.39
N TYR A 101 -14.36 10.87 19.44
CA TYR A 101 -13.66 9.75 18.84
C TYR A 101 -12.76 10.22 17.69
N VAL A 102 -11.47 9.94 17.79
CA VAL A 102 -10.50 10.18 16.72
C VAL A 102 -10.19 8.87 16.02
N ALA A 103 -10.23 8.86 14.69
CA ALA A 103 -9.91 7.67 13.90
C ALA A 103 -8.51 7.13 14.24
N ARG A 104 -8.38 5.82 14.40
CA ARG A 104 -7.15 5.17 14.89
C ARG A 104 -5.91 5.52 14.10
N TYR A 105 -6.01 5.59 12.78
CA TYR A 105 -4.87 5.94 11.93
C TYR A 105 -4.31 7.34 12.22
N ALA A 106 -5.12 8.22 12.81
CA ALA A 106 -4.74 9.60 13.14
C ALA A 106 -4.22 9.75 14.57
N LEU A 107 -4.23 8.68 15.38
CA LEU A 107 -3.72 8.72 16.74
C LEU A 107 -2.18 8.74 16.76
N GLY A 108 -1.63 9.51 17.70
CA GLY A 108 -0.20 9.58 17.94
C GLY A 108 0.57 10.49 16.99
N ARG A 109 1.71 10.04 16.52
CA ARG A 109 2.59 10.84 15.64
C ARG A 109 2.13 10.74 14.18
N ASP A 110 2.44 11.78 13.40
CA ASP A 110 2.26 11.81 11.95
C ASP A 110 2.90 10.56 11.28
N TYR A 111 2.06 9.63 10.83
CA TYR A 111 2.50 8.37 10.25
C TYR A 111 3.24 8.57 8.91
N HIS A 112 2.97 9.63 8.15
CA HIS A 112 3.68 9.92 6.90
C HIS A 112 5.18 10.10 7.15
N LYS A 113 5.54 10.83 8.21
CA LYS A 113 6.94 11.02 8.60
C LYS A 113 7.57 9.73 9.09
N LEU A 114 6.83 8.98 9.92
CA LEU A 114 7.28 7.70 10.46
C LEU A 114 7.54 6.68 9.35
N MET A 115 6.57 6.50 8.45
CA MET A 115 6.64 5.56 7.33
C MET A 115 7.80 5.93 6.38
N ARG A 116 7.87 7.20 5.96
CA ARG A 116 8.94 7.68 5.07
C ARG A 116 10.33 7.44 5.68
N GLN A 117 10.49 7.70 6.97
CA GLN A 117 11.77 7.48 7.65
C GLN A 117 12.13 5.98 7.71
N ARG A 118 11.15 5.11 8.01
CA ARG A 118 11.38 3.65 8.05
C ARG A 118 11.68 3.07 6.67
N LEU A 119 10.95 3.50 5.64
CA LEU A 119 11.18 3.10 4.26
C LEU A 119 12.57 3.53 3.76
N GLN A 120 12.99 4.77 4.07
CA GLN A 120 14.33 5.22 3.70
C GLN A 120 15.41 4.38 4.39
N ARG A 121 15.28 4.12 5.68
CA ARG A 121 16.22 3.25 6.41
C ARG A 121 16.24 1.82 5.85
N LEU A 122 15.08 1.29 5.43
CA LEU A 122 15.02 -0.01 4.77
C LEU A 122 15.79 0.02 3.45
N ALA A 123 15.62 1.05 2.62
CA ALA A 123 16.37 1.23 1.38
C ALA A 123 17.88 1.36 1.64
N ASP A 124 18.28 2.13 2.66
CA ASP A 124 19.70 2.26 3.06
C ASP A 124 20.30 0.91 3.47
N ARG A 125 19.55 0.09 4.22
CA ARG A 125 19.99 -1.27 4.60
C ARG A 125 20.06 -2.24 3.41
N ILE A 126 19.17 -2.10 2.43
CA ILE A 126 19.27 -2.86 1.18
C ILE A 126 20.55 -2.45 0.43
N ALA A 127 20.87 -1.16 0.37
CA ALA A 127 22.08 -0.65 -0.26
C ALA A 127 23.37 -1.17 0.40
N GLU A 128 23.38 -1.40 1.71
CA GLU A 128 24.51 -2.05 2.41
C GLU A 128 24.74 -3.51 1.96
N VAL A 129 23.69 -4.18 1.48
CA VAL A 129 23.79 -5.58 1.01
C VAL A 129 24.21 -5.67 -0.46
N VAL A 130 23.65 -4.80 -1.33
CA VAL A 130 23.83 -4.92 -2.78
C VAL A 130 24.71 -3.85 -3.41
N GLY A 131 25.11 -2.85 -2.64
CA GLY A 131 25.72 -1.62 -3.14
C GLY A 131 24.66 -0.57 -3.53
N PRO A 132 25.11 0.58 -4.04
CA PRO A 132 24.20 1.66 -4.46
C PRO A 132 23.23 1.19 -5.55
N PHE A 133 21.96 1.56 -5.43
CA PHE A 133 20.90 1.27 -6.42
C PHE A 133 19.92 2.45 -6.53
N GLY A 134 19.25 2.58 -7.67
CA GLY A 134 18.22 3.60 -7.88
C GLY A 134 16.97 3.28 -7.08
N HIS A 135 16.52 4.22 -6.23
CA HIS A 135 15.30 4.02 -5.47
C HIS A 135 14.60 5.32 -5.10
N ARG A 136 13.31 5.22 -4.85
CA ARG A 136 12.51 6.30 -4.28
C ARG A 136 11.42 5.75 -3.37
N VAL A 137 11.24 6.38 -2.19
CA VAL A 137 10.21 5.99 -1.22
C VAL A 137 8.96 6.84 -1.39
N PHE A 138 7.79 6.21 -1.27
CA PHE A 138 6.49 6.85 -1.36
C PHE A 138 5.60 6.44 -0.18
N VAL A 139 4.74 7.36 0.24
CA VAL A 139 3.74 7.15 1.29
C VAL A 139 2.54 8.05 0.97
N ASP A 140 1.35 7.49 0.94
CA ASP A 140 0.02 8.11 0.91
C ASP A 140 -0.11 9.38 0.02
N SER A 141 0.53 10.49 0.39
CA SER A 141 0.40 11.78 -0.31
C SER A 141 1.01 11.79 -1.73
N ALA A 142 1.66 10.73 -2.16
CA ALA A 142 2.24 10.61 -3.49
C ALA A 142 1.18 10.17 -4.54
N PRO A 143 1.41 10.47 -5.83
CA PRO A 143 0.53 10.01 -6.90
C PRO A 143 0.78 8.52 -7.23
N VAL A 144 0.45 7.63 -6.31
CA VAL A 144 0.69 6.18 -6.38
C VAL A 144 -0.62 5.43 -6.16
N LEU A 145 -0.86 4.36 -6.89
CA LEU A 145 -1.95 3.41 -6.65
C LEU A 145 -1.50 2.33 -5.64
N GLU A 146 -1.21 2.74 -4.40
CA GLU A 146 -0.64 1.89 -3.34
C GLU A 146 -1.41 0.58 -3.17
N ARG A 147 -2.76 0.63 -3.14
CA ARG A 147 -3.59 -0.58 -2.95
C ARG A 147 -3.46 -1.58 -4.08
N ALA A 148 -3.33 -1.11 -5.33
CA ALA A 148 -3.13 -1.97 -6.49
C ALA A 148 -1.74 -2.63 -6.45
N LEU A 149 -0.70 -1.85 -6.15
CA LEU A 149 0.66 -2.35 -5.98
C LEU A 149 0.75 -3.37 -4.84
N ALA A 150 0.16 -3.06 -3.68
CA ALA A 150 0.15 -3.94 -2.53
C ALA A 150 -0.64 -5.25 -2.78
N ARG A 151 -1.76 -5.19 -3.53
CA ARG A 151 -2.48 -6.39 -3.99
C ARG A 151 -1.60 -7.25 -4.90
N ASN A 152 -0.96 -6.64 -5.88
CA ASN A 152 -0.08 -7.33 -6.82
C ASN A 152 1.17 -7.90 -6.14
N ALA A 153 1.64 -7.27 -5.07
CA ALA A 153 2.71 -7.74 -4.20
C ALA A 153 2.28 -8.81 -3.17
N GLY A 154 1.03 -9.26 -3.21
CA GLY A 154 0.53 -10.33 -2.33
C GLY A 154 0.18 -9.91 -0.90
N LEU A 155 0.15 -8.61 -0.56
CA LEU A 155 -0.14 -8.14 0.80
C LEU A 155 -1.61 -8.37 1.21
N GLY A 156 -2.50 -8.57 0.27
CA GLY A 156 -3.92 -8.77 0.50
C GLY A 156 -4.74 -8.52 -0.77
N TRP A 157 -6.06 -8.60 -0.66
CA TRP A 157 -6.97 -8.34 -1.79
C TRP A 157 -7.75 -7.04 -1.59
N ILE A 158 -8.17 -6.42 -2.66
CA ILE A 158 -9.05 -5.24 -2.59
C ILE A 158 -10.47 -5.73 -2.29
N GLY A 159 -11.01 -5.32 -1.15
CA GLY A 159 -12.37 -5.64 -0.73
C GLY A 159 -13.44 -4.88 -1.53
N LYS A 160 -14.72 -5.29 -1.41
CA LYS A 160 -15.85 -4.60 -2.07
C LYS A 160 -16.03 -3.14 -1.62
N HIS A 161 -15.45 -2.77 -0.48
CA HIS A 161 -15.37 -1.39 0.03
C HIS A 161 -14.13 -0.63 -0.45
N THR A 162 -13.37 -1.19 -1.38
CA THR A 162 -12.14 -0.66 -2.00
C THR A 162 -10.90 -0.57 -1.10
N CYS A 163 -10.96 -0.92 0.18
CA CYS A 163 -9.76 -1.04 1.00
C CYS A 163 -9.02 -2.36 0.74
N LEU A 164 -7.70 -2.37 0.96
CA LEU A 164 -6.92 -3.59 0.97
C LEU A 164 -7.22 -4.37 2.25
N ILE A 165 -7.42 -5.68 2.13
CA ILE A 165 -7.71 -6.59 3.25
C ILE A 165 -6.63 -7.67 3.29
N ASP A 166 -5.92 -7.74 4.39
CA ASP A 166 -5.06 -8.88 4.72
C ASP A 166 -5.88 -9.98 5.41
N LYS A 167 -5.60 -11.23 5.10
CA LYS A 167 -6.36 -12.38 5.61
C LYS A 167 -6.35 -12.47 7.14
N ASP A 168 -5.21 -12.21 7.74
CA ASP A 168 -4.99 -12.35 9.18
C ASP A 168 -5.09 -11.00 9.90
N GLY A 169 -4.82 -9.90 9.17
CA GLY A 169 -4.67 -8.53 9.64
C GLY A 169 -5.86 -7.61 9.44
N GLY A 170 -6.82 -7.95 8.57
CA GLY A 170 -7.89 -7.02 8.20
C GLY A 170 -7.33 -5.83 7.41
N SER A 171 -7.85 -4.60 7.66
CA SER A 171 -7.49 -3.40 6.89
C SER A 171 -6.85 -2.28 7.73
N PHE A 172 -6.45 -2.57 8.98
CA PHE A 172 -5.90 -1.57 9.91
C PHE A 172 -4.39 -1.44 9.79
N PHE A 173 -3.90 -1.11 8.60
CA PHE A 173 -2.48 -0.88 8.34
C PHE A 173 -2.26 0.22 7.30
N PHE A 174 -1.14 0.93 7.45
CA PHE A 174 -0.64 1.87 6.46
C PHE A 174 0.10 1.13 5.35
N LEU A 175 0.07 1.69 4.15
CA LEU A 175 0.86 1.24 3.02
C LEU A 175 2.04 2.18 2.77
N GLY A 176 3.07 1.65 2.11
CA GLY A 176 4.19 2.44 1.62
C GLY A 176 5.01 1.63 0.63
N GLU A 177 5.68 2.34 -0.27
CA GLU A 177 6.39 1.74 -1.39
C GLU A 177 7.83 2.22 -1.48
N ILE A 178 8.70 1.30 -1.93
CA ILE A 178 10.04 1.63 -2.43
C ILE A 178 10.09 1.21 -3.89
N TYR A 179 10.19 2.18 -4.79
CA TYR A 179 10.44 1.96 -6.20
C TYR A 179 11.92 1.70 -6.39
N VAL A 180 12.28 0.66 -7.13
CA VAL A 180 13.67 0.20 -7.25
C VAL A 180 14.03 -0.18 -8.68
N ASP A 181 15.31 -0.02 -9.05
CA ASP A 181 15.89 -0.51 -10.30
C ASP A 181 16.46 -1.95 -10.19
N LEU A 182 16.23 -2.61 -9.06
CA LEU A 182 16.67 -3.99 -8.81
C LEU A 182 15.65 -4.97 -9.39
N PRO A 183 16.05 -5.94 -10.25
CA PRO A 183 15.16 -6.92 -10.87
C PRO A 183 14.84 -8.08 -9.90
N LEU A 184 14.25 -7.75 -8.76
CA LEU A 184 13.81 -8.71 -7.76
C LEU A 184 12.72 -9.63 -8.32
N PRO A 185 12.61 -10.90 -7.87
CA PRO A 185 11.49 -11.76 -8.22
C PRO A 185 10.18 -11.18 -7.71
N ILE A 186 9.13 -11.27 -8.54
CA ILE A 186 7.78 -10.78 -8.25
C ILE A 186 7.03 -11.83 -7.44
N ASP A 187 6.27 -11.38 -6.45
CA ASP A 187 5.35 -12.22 -5.69
C ASP A 187 4.02 -12.42 -6.42
N GLU A 188 3.32 -13.49 -6.07
CA GLU A 188 1.99 -13.76 -6.60
C GLU A 188 0.94 -12.86 -5.90
N PRO A 189 -0.01 -12.28 -6.65
CA PRO A 189 -1.11 -11.54 -6.08
C PRO A 189 -1.95 -12.37 -5.11
N ALA A 190 -2.43 -11.74 -4.03
CA ALA A 190 -3.33 -12.39 -3.10
C ALA A 190 -4.69 -12.69 -3.75
N SER A 191 -5.24 -13.87 -3.52
CA SER A 191 -6.56 -14.25 -4.00
C SER A 191 -7.67 -13.49 -3.28
N ALA A 192 -8.75 -13.13 -4.00
CA ALA A 192 -9.90 -12.45 -3.43
C ALA A 192 -10.76 -13.37 -2.58
N HIS A 193 -11.17 -12.91 -1.39
CA HIS A 193 -11.99 -13.70 -0.45
C HIS A 193 -13.37 -13.08 -0.15
N CYS A 194 -13.79 -12.03 -0.84
CA CYS A 194 -15.11 -11.43 -0.60
C CYS A 194 -16.29 -12.32 -1.00
N GLY A 195 -16.17 -13.12 -2.06
CA GLY A 195 -17.22 -14.03 -2.52
C GLY A 195 -18.61 -13.36 -2.52
N THR A 196 -19.57 -13.99 -1.84
CA THR A 196 -20.95 -13.51 -1.68
C THR A 196 -21.12 -12.50 -0.54
N CYS A 197 -20.09 -12.23 0.28
CA CYS A 197 -20.16 -11.30 1.42
C CYS A 197 -20.55 -9.89 0.97
N ARG A 198 -21.47 -9.26 1.72
CA ARG A 198 -21.95 -7.88 1.49
C ARG A 198 -21.86 -6.99 2.74
N ARG A 199 -21.23 -7.45 3.81
CA ARG A 199 -21.24 -6.77 5.11
C ARG A 199 -20.85 -5.31 5.05
N CYS A 200 -19.79 -4.96 4.28
CA CYS A 200 -19.34 -3.58 4.15
C CYS A 200 -20.35 -2.67 3.43
N ILE A 201 -21.15 -3.23 2.51
CA ILE A 201 -22.19 -2.50 1.78
C ILE A 201 -23.39 -2.28 2.72
N ASP A 202 -23.84 -3.36 3.37
CA ASP A 202 -25.06 -3.37 4.17
C ASP A 202 -24.94 -2.53 5.46
N ILE A 203 -23.73 -2.46 6.05
CA ILE A 203 -23.46 -1.68 7.28
C ILE A 203 -23.09 -0.21 7.01
N CYS A 204 -22.84 0.19 5.76
CA CYS A 204 -22.43 1.56 5.46
C CYS A 204 -23.51 2.57 5.87
N PRO A 205 -23.28 3.42 6.90
CA PRO A 205 -24.33 4.24 7.48
C PRO A 205 -24.81 5.35 6.54
N THR A 206 -23.97 5.79 5.63
CA THR A 206 -24.26 6.80 4.61
C THR A 206 -24.60 6.20 3.24
N GLN A 207 -24.59 4.88 3.12
CA GLN A 207 -24.76 4.14 1.85
C GLN A 207 -23.80 4.61 0.73
N ALA A 208 -22.62 5.11 1.13
CA ALA A 208 -21.60 5.55 0.18
C ALA A 208 -21.02 4.40 -0.65
N ILE A 209 -21.07 3.16 -0.14
CA ILE A 209 -20.68 1.96 -0.89
C ILE A 209 -21.92 1.44 -1.62
N VAL A 210 -22.18 1.99 -2.79
CA VAL A 210 -23.41 1.73 -3.58
C VAL A 210 -23.43 0.37 -4.26
N ALA A 211 -22.25 -0.19 -4.56
CA ALA A 211 -22.06 -1.50 -5.19
C ALA A 211 -20.67 -2.04 -4.86
N PRO A 212 -20.38 -3.35 -5.13
CA PRO A 212 -19.03 -3.86 -5.02
C PRO A 212 -18.04 -3.00 -5.81
N TYR A 213 -16.99 -2.53 -5.12
CA TYR A 213 -15.90 -1.70 -5.68
C TYR A 213 -16.34 -0.30 -6.15
N ARG A 214 -17.48 0.18 -5.67
CA ARG A 214 -18.03 1.51 -6.02
C ARG A 214 -18.57 2.23 -4.80
#